data_f5919eaa50b22d0d4baede8bb0916550
#
_entry.id   f5919eaa50b22d0d4baede8bb0916550
#
_cell.length_a   1.000
_cell.length_b   1.000
_cell.length_c   1.000
_cell.angle_alpha   90.00
_cell.angle_beta   90.00
_cell.angle_gamma   90.00
#
_symmetry.space_group_name_H-M   'P 1'
#
loop_
_entity.id
_entity.type
_entity.pdbx_description
1 polymer ?
#
loop_
_entity_poly.entity_id
_entity_poly.type
_entity_poly.pdbx_seq_one_letter_code
_entity_poly.pdbx_strand_id
1 'polypeptide(L)'
;MPRIGYMIYETAEGEKNRGFVSMFAQAGKAYGLRFCLVTKDQYKTSPLPDFVINRTRDPEVSLFYECHGVLVFHSSDIVHTGNDKAVTLQKLKQKWSAKIPLQIPKSTVIDLTQYAVGMADMTQVSIEDGKKNAFIKLKKEVLKWQDKCGLMGHNVVLKSVGGHGGSEVFLVSMEEWDEEEKTQEKLQPLLNRKLLCQEWIDSDSRDIRIYVIGGQPYAAVLRQGFGDFRSNYSLGGSVREYPLDNMTKELVRQYIMALGGSALAFVGVDFFLEKSGYMVFNELEEMVGCRMLYACSDHDIVSDYVGWLAKKL
;
A
#
# COMPACT_ATOMS: atom_id res chain seq x y z
N MET A 1 32.02 2.38 17.87
CA MET A 1 31.48 1.11 17.36
C MET A 1 30.43 1.46 16.28
N PRO A 2 30.21 0.61 15.26
CA PRO A 2 29.16 0.87 14.28
C PRO A 2 27.80 0.83 14.95
N ARG A 3 26.88 1.70 14.51
CA ARG A 3 25.48 1.63 14.93
C ARG A 3 24.79 0.41 14.29
N ILE A 4 24.01 -0.31 15.07
CA ILE A 4 23.35 -1.54 14.66
C ILE A 4 21.89 -1.24 14.30
N GLY A 5 21.49 -1.53 13.07
CA GLY A 5 20.11 -1.44 12.61
C GLY A 5 19.54 -2.82 12.31
N TYR A 6 18.31 -3.06 12.72
CA TYR A 6 17.57 -4.26 12.33
C TYR A 6 16.67 -3.98 11.14
N MET A 7 16.68 -4.87 10.15
CA MET A 7 15.67 -4.96 9.11
C MET A 7 14.80 -6.17 9.43
N ILE A 8 13.54 -5.91 9.81
CA ILE A 8 12.65 -6.95 10.33
C ILE A 8 11.67 -7.38 9.26
N TYR A 9 11.61 -8.68 9.00
CA TYR A 9 10.73 -9.31 8.03
C TYR A 9 9.84 -10.36 8.66
N GLU A 10 8.71 -10.67 8.03
CA GLU A 10 7.96 -11.89 8.35
C GLU A 10 8.88 -13.11 8.21
N THR A 11 8.74 -14.09 9.09
CA THR A 11 9.63 -15.25 9.17
C THR A 11 9.77 -15.98 7.83
N ALA A 12 8.66 -16.14 7.09
CA ALA A 12 8.67 -16.79 5.78
C ALA A 12 9.31 -15.95 4.66
N GLU A 13 9.52 -14.64 4.88
CA GLU A 13 10.04 -13.71 3.86
C GLU A 13 11.51 -13.33 4.11
N GLY A 14 12.04 -13.56 5.31
CA GLY A 14 13.40 -13.14 5.69
C GLY A 14 14.45 -13.63 4.70
N GLU A 15 14.47 -14.93 4.39
CA GLU A 15 15.46 -15.52 3.47
C GLU A 15 15.33 -14.96 2.05
N LYS A 16 14.11 -14.74 1.54
CA LYS A 16 13.86 -14.18 0.20
C LYS A 16 14.39 -12.75 0.07
N ASN A 17 14.44 -12.02 1.17
CA ASN A 17 14.87 -10.62 1.21
C ASN A 17 16.34 -10.43 1.67
N ARG A 18 17.09 -11.50 1.92
CA ARG A 18 18.50 -11.44 2.35
C ARG A 18 19.37 -10.62 1.38
N GLY A 19 19.15 -10.72 0.08
CA GLY A 19 19.84 -9.91 -0.93
C GLY A 19 19.59 -8.41 -0.75
N PHE A 20 18.36 -8.03 -0.46
CA PHE A 20 18.02 -6.63 -0.19
C PHE A 20 18.68 -6.09 1.10
N VAL A 21 18.68 -6.90 2.16
CA VAL A 21 19.43 -6.57 3.40
C VAL A 21 20.92 -6.40 3.13
N SER A 22 21.49 -7.22 2.25
CA SER A 22 22.91 -7.13 1.86
C SER A 22 23.24 -5.83 1.14
N MET A 23 22.33 -5.29 0.31
CA MET A 23 22.50 -3.97 -0.30
C MET A 23 22.59 -2.86 0.76
N PHE A 24 21.70 -2.88 1.76
CA PHE A 24 21.75 -1.96 2.90
C PHE A 24 23.04 -2.10 3.71
N ALA A 25 23.45 -3.34 3.97
CA ALA A 25 24.69 -3.61 4.71
C ALA A 25 25.94 -3.10 3.95
N GLN A 26 25.95 -3.21 2.62
CA GLN A 26 27.03 -2.67 1.79
C GLN A 26 27.04 -1.14 1.81
N ALA A 27 25.90 -0.50 1.57
CA ALA A 27 25.79 0.96 1.60
C ALA A 27 26.09 1.54 2.99
N GLY A 28 25.69 0.83 4.06
CA GLY A 28 25.92 1.24 5.45
C GLY A 28 27.37 1.33 5.87
N LYS A 29 28.28 0.59 5.21
CA LYS A 29 29.72 0.61 5.54
C LYS A 29 30.32 2.01 5.47
N ALA A 30 29.93 2.82 4.48
CA ALA A 30 30.40 4.19 4.29
C ALA A 30 30.01 5.13 5.44
N TYR A 31 28.98 4.76 6.22
CA TYR A 31 28.43 5.57 7.30
C TYR A 31 28.61 4.96 8.70
N GLY A 32 29.35 3.87 8.81
CA GLY A 32 29.49 3.15 10.08
C GLY A 32 28.20 2.51 10.58
N LEU A 33 27.29 2.15 9.67
CA LEU A 33 26.04 1.46 9.98
C LEU A 33 26.17 -0.03 9.67
N ARG A 34 25.68 -0.87 10.58
CA ARG A 34 25.59 -2.33 10.41
C ARG A 34 24.13 -2.76 10.36
N PHE A 35 23.69 -3.28 9.23
CA PHE A 35 22.34 -3.82 9.07
C PHE A 35 22.32 -5.33 9.34
N CYS A 36 21.36 -5.79 10.14
CA CYS A 36 21.14 -7.19 10.47
C CYS A 36 19.71 -7.58 10.09
N LEU A 37 19.57 -8.72 9.43
CA LEU A 37 18.26 -9.35 9.21
C LEU A 37 17.77 -9.95 10.54
N VAL A 38 16.54 -9.60 10.93
CA VAL A 38 15.83 -10.20 12.07
C VAL A 38 14.44 -10.60 11.60
N THR A 39 13.95 -11.74 12.03
CA THR A 39 12.60 -12.19 11.68
C THR A 39 11.60 -11.92 12.81
N LYS A 40 10.32 -11.88 12.46
CA LYS A 40 9.24 -11.49 13.37
C LYS A 40 9.12 -12.41 14.60
N ASP A 41 9.53 -13.66 14.50
CA ASP A 41 9.59 -14.58 15.62
C ASP A 41 10.76 -14.29 16.60
N GLN A 42 11.75 -13.51 16.18
CA GLN A 42 12.98 -13.24 16.95
C GLN A 42 13.03 -11.82 17.55
N TYR A 43 12.25 -10.86 17.04
CA TYR A 43 12.46 -9.44 17.35
C TYR A 43 12.32 -9.10 18.84
N LYS A 44 11.42 -9.79 19.58
CA LYS A 44 11.22 -9.56 21.02
C LYS A 44 12.30 -10.15 21.91
N THR A 45 13.05 -11.13 21.41
CA THR A 45 14.10 -11.84 22.17
C THR A 45 15.50 -11.40 21.78
N SER A 46 15.65 -10.68 20.67
CA SER A 46 16.93 -10.10 20.25
C SER A 46 17.32 -8.88 21.11
N PRO A 47 18.60 -8.59 21.31
CA PRO A 47 19.03 -7.35 21.93
C PRO A 47 18.47 -6.12 21.22
N LEU A 48 18.24 -5.03 21.95
CA LEU A 48 17.75 -3.80 21.34
C LEU A 48 18.82 -3.19 20.41
N PRO A 49 18.48 -2.86 19.15
CA PRO A 49 19.38 -2.18 18.21
C PRO A 49 19.36 -0.66 18.41
N ASP A 50 20.24 0.06 17.71
CA ASP A 50 20.21 1.53 17.69
C ASP A 50 19.04 2.08 16.87
N PHE A 51 18.60 1.35 15.84
CA PHE A 51 17.44 1.71 15.02
C PHE A 51 16.83 0.48 14.32
N VAL A 52 15.59 0.64 13.82
CA VAL A 52 14.84 -0.42 13.14
C VAL A 52 14.25 0.07 11.82
N ILE A 53 14.31 -0.78 10.79
CA ILE A 53 13.50 -0.69 9.58
C ILE A 53 12.49 -1.84 9.61
N ASN A 54 11.23 -1.53 9.90
CA ASN A 54 10.17 -2.52 9.91
C ASN A 54 9.73 -2.84 8.47
N ARG A 55 9.81 -4.11 8.10
CA ARG A 55 9.41 -4.65 6.78
C ARG A 55 8.38 -5.77 6.92
N THR A 56 7.61 -5.78 8.04
CA THR A 56 6.61 -6.83 8.31
C THR A 56 5.18 -6.42 7.98
N ARG A 57 4.91 -5.15 7.70
CA ARG A 57 3.57 -4.55 7.62
C ARG A 57 2.77 -4.60 8.93
N ASP A 58 3.36 -5.11 10.00
CA ASP A 58 2.71 -5.17 11.31
C ASP A 58 3.10 -3.95 12.15
N PRO A 59 2.15 -3.05 12.47
CA PRO A 59 2.45 -1.87 13.29
C PRO A 59 2.90 -2.22 14.71
N GLU A 60 2.52 -3.41 15.24
CA GLU A 60 2.93 -3.84 16.58
C GLU A 60 4.44 -4.04 16.69
N VAL A 61 5.11 -4.43 15.59
CA VAL A 61 6.57 -4.52 15.55
C VAL A 61 7.21 -3.16 15.75
N SER A 62 6.72 -2.13 15.06
CA SER A 62 7.20 -0.75 15.25
C SER A 62 6.89 -0.24 16.65
N LEU A 63 5.66 -0.45 17.13
CA LEU A 63 5.21 -0.02 18.45
C LEU A 63 6.07 -0.62 19.56
N PHE A 64 6.45 -1.89 19.46
CA PHE A 64 7.34 -2.54 20.41
C PHE A 64 8.66 -1.76 20.57
N TYR A 65 9.32 -1.40 19.47
CA TYR A 65 10.58 -0.66 19.52
C TYR A 65 10.41 0.80 19.94
N GLU A 66 9.33 1.46 19.53
CA GLU A 66 8.96 2.81 19.99
C GLU A 66 8.82 2.85 21.51
N CYS A 67 8.13 1.86 22.10
CA CYS A 67 7.99 1.74 23.57
C CYS A 67 9.33 1.52 24.30
N HIS A 68 10.35 1.01 23.63
CA HIS A 68 11.70 0.84 24.17
C HIS A 68 12.66 1.99 23.82
N GLY A 69 12.14 3.10 23.25
CA GLY A 69 12.94 4.26 22.90
C GLY A 69 13.87 4.07 21.71
N VAL A 70 13.68 3.02 20.89
CA VAL A 70 14.44 2.75 19.68
C VAL A 70 13.82 3.50 18.51
N LEU A 71 14.67 4.16 17.70
CA LEU A 71 14.21 4.87 16.51
C LEU A 71 13.74 3.90 15.42
N VAL A 72 12.54 4.09 14.90
CA VAL A 72 11.91 3.17 13.93
C VAL A 72 11.60 3.87 12.61
N PHE A 73 11.90 3.21 11.51
CA PHE A 73 11.57 3.58 10.13
C PHE A 73 10.74 2.44 9.48
N HIS A 74 9.38 2.49 9.40
CA HIS A 74 8.51 3.60 9.82
C HIS A 74 7.92 3.36 11.22
N SER A 75 7.36 4.46 11.77
CA SER A 75 6.59 4.38 13.02
C SER A 75 5.35 3.50 12.86
N SER A 76 4.79 3.05 13.99
CA SER A 76 3.57 2.25 14.04
C SER A 76 2.40 2.94 13.33
N ASP A 77 2.25 4.28 13.45
CA ASP A 77 1.23 5.07 12.74
C ASP A 77 1.43 5.06 11.21
N ILE A 78 2.66 5.17 10.72
CA ILE A 78 2.94 5.12 9.28
C ILE A 78 2.71 3.71 8.73
N VAL A 79 3.15 2.67 9.45
CA VAL A 79 2.90 1.27 9.06
C VAL A 79 1.40 0.99 9.00
N HIS A 80 0.64 1.39 10.02
CA HIS A 80 -0.82 1.27 10.02
C HIS A 80 -1.46 2.03 8.85
N THR A 81 -1.01 3.25 8.59
CA THR A 81 -1.53 4.08 7.48
C THR A 81 -1.30 3.42 6.13
N GLY A 82 -0.10 2.91 5.84
CA GLY A 82 0.23 2.30 4.55
C GLY A 82 -0.45 0.94 4.33
N ASN A 83 -0.77 0.22 5.40
CA ASN A 83 -1.37 -1.11 5.30
C ASN A 83 -2.91 -1.11 5.38
N ASP A 84 -3.56 0.01 5.66
CA ASP A 84 -5.03 0.15 5.58
C ASP A 84 -5.41 1.27 4.60
N LYS A 85 -5.90 0.87 3.43
CA LYS A 85 -6.31 1.81 2.36
C LYS A 85 -7.41 2.78 2.81
N ALA A 86 -8.26 2.36 3.74
CA ALA A 86 -9.31 3.23 4.29
C ALA A 86 -8.71 4.31 5.18
N VAL A 87 -7.73 3.97 6.02
CA VAL A 87 -7.00 4.91 6.87
C VAL A 87 -6.20 5.90 6.02
N THR A 88 -5.50 5.41 4.99
CA THR A 88 -4.79 6.27 4.03
C THR A 88 -5.72 7.33 3.41
N LEU A 89 -6.85 6.89 2.87
CA LEU A 89 -7.83 7.81 2.25
C LEU A 89 -8.47 8.76 3.27
N GLN A 90 -8.72 8.30 4.49
CA GLN A 90 -9.24 9.15 5.56
C GLN A 90 -8.25 10.26 5.92
N LYS A 91 -6.95 9.95 6.08
CA LYS A 91 -5.89 10.94 6.33
C LYS A 91 -5.81 11.99 5.20
N LEU A 92 -5.86 11.55 3.95
CA LEU A 92 -5.89 12.47 2.80
C LEU A 92 -7.10 13.39 2.84
N LYS A 93 -8.30 12.87 3.13
CA LYS A 93 -9.53 13.66 3.21
C LYS A 93 -9.55 14.66 4.38
N GLN A 94 -8.98 14.29 5.54
CA GLN A 94 -8.99 15.12 6.74
C GLN A 94 -7.97 16.28 6.69
N LYS A 95 -6.80 16.06 6.12
CA LYS A 95 -5.71 17.05 6.07
C LYS A 95 -5.78 17.95 4.86
N TRP A 96 -6.88 17.94 4.13
CA TRP A 96 -7.06 18.78 2.98
C TRP A 96 -7.26 20.26 3.37
N SER A 97 -6.19 21.02 3.36
CA SER A 97 -6.20 22.49 3.42
C SER A 97 -5.44 23.11 2.22
N ALA A 98 -5.13 22.31 1.22
CA ALA A 98 -4.22 22.68 0.15
C ALA A 98 -4.88 23.59 -0.91
N LYS A 99 -4.08 24.47 -1.48
CA LYS A 99 -4.48 25.34 -2.60
C LYS A 99 -4.81 24.56 -3.88
N ILE A 100 -4.36 23.30 -3.98
CA ILE A 100 -4.59 22.41 -5.11
C ILE A 100 -5.42 21.23 -4.63
N PRO A 101 -6.58 20.95 -5.24
CA PRO A 101 -7.41 19.81 -4.86
C PRO A 101 -6.70 18.49 -5.15
N LEU A 102 -6.56 17.66 -4.10
CA LEU A 102 -6.03 16.30 -4.25
C LEU A 102 -7.00 15.47 -5.09
N GLN A 103 -6.49 14.85 -6.15
CA GLN A 103 -7.27 13.93 -6.97
C GLN A 103 -7.31 12.56 -6.26
N ILE A 104 -8.41 12.29 -5.58
CA ILE A 104 -8.66 11.06 -4.82
C ILE A 104 -9.92 10.42 -5.37
N PRO A 105 -9.91 9.12 -5.73
CA PRO A 105 -11.10 8.47 -6.26
C PRO A 105 -12.26 8.52 -5.25
N LYS A 106 -13.48 8.70 -5.74
CA LYS A 106 -14.67 8.53 -4.90
C LYS A 106 -14.65 7.11 -4.33
N SER A 107 -14.88 6.99 -3.04
CA SER A 107 -14.78 5.71 -2.35
C SER A 107 -15.62 5.64 -1.09
N THR A 108 -16.02 4.43 -0.73
CA THR A 108 -16.67 4.10 0.53
C THR A 108 -16.10 2.82 1.12
N VAL A 109 -16.21 2.66 2.43
CA VAL A 109 -15.84 1.44 3.14
C VAL A 109 -17.08 0.61 3.40
N ILE A 110 -17.01 -0.69 3.10
CA ILE A 110 -18.05 -1.67 3.36
C ILE A 110 -17.47 -2.74 4.27
N ASP A 111 -18.05 -2.92 5.45
CA ASP A 111 -17.61 -3.92 6.42
C ASP A 111 -18.49 -5.17 6.34
N LEU A 112 -17.87 -6.29 5.96
CA LEU A 112 -18.49 -7.61 5.86
C LEU A 112 -17.91 -8.60 6.89
N THR A 113 -17.09 -8.14 7.83
CA THR A 113 -16.42 -9.01 8.81
C THR A 113 -17.40 -9.76 9.71
N GLN A 114 -18.57 -9.19 9.99
CA GLN A 114 -19.63 -9.85 10.76
C GLN A 114 -20.16 -11.15 10.10
N TYR A 115 -20.00 -11.30 8.78
CA TYR A 115 -20.39 -12.52 8.07
C TYR A 115 -19.32 -13.63 8.12
N ALA A 116 -18.12 -13.31 8.63
CA ALA A 116 -17.08 -14.29 8.93
C ALA A 116 -17.37 -15.05 10.23
N VAL A 117 -18.13 -14.44 11.15
CA VAL A 117 -18.33 -14.94 12.52
C VAL A 117 -19.38 -16.06 12.62
N GLY A 118 -20.12 -16.35 11.55
CA GLY A 118 -21.02 -17.52 11.49
C GLY A 118 -20.34 -18.89 11.68
N MET A 119 -19.02 -18.90 11.91
CA MET A 119 -18.24 -20.12 12.20
C MET A 119 -18.01 -20.40 13.70
N ALA A 120 -18.29 -19.46 14.59
CA ALA A 120 -17.95 -19.57 16.01
C ALA A 120 -19.12 -19.54 17.00
N ASP A 121 -20.31 -19.14 16.57
CA ASP A 121 -21.46 -19.05 17.47
C ASP A 121 -22.65 -19.87 16.93
N MET A 122 -23.25 -20.66 17.82
CA MET A 122 -24.18 -21.76 17.63
C MET A 122 -25.54 -21.39 17.00
N THR A 123 -25.58 -20.62 15.94
CA THR A 123 -26.78 -20.44 15.13
C THR A 123 -26.61 -21.18 13.80
N GLN A 124 -27.59 -21.99 13.44
CA GLN A 124 -27.67 -22.92 12.30
C GLN A 124 -27.56 -22.29 10.90
N VAL A 125 -26.80 -21.20 10.72
CA VAL A 125 -26.55 -20.60 9.40
C VAL A 125 -25.38 -21.32 8.76
N SER A 126 -25.61 -21.95 7.62
CA SER A 126 -24.53 -22.60 6.86
C SER A 126 -23.51 -21.56 6.39
N ILE A 127 -22.24 -21.99 6.18
CA ILE A 127 -21.18 -21.11 5.62
C ILE A 127 -21.64 -20.52 4.28
N GLU A 128 -22.41 -21.27 3.51
CA GLU A 128 -22.93 -20.88 2.20
C GLU A 128 -23.99 -19.79 2.32
N ASP A 129 -24.90 -19.89 3.28
CA ASP A 129 -25.88 -18.83 3.59
C ASP A 129 -25.21 -17.56 4.09
N GLY A 130 -24.16 -17.68 4.90
CA GLY A 130 -23.34 -16.55 5.35
C GLY A 130 -22.73 -15.78 4.18
N LYS A 131 -22.13 -16.49 3.22
CA LYS A 131 -21.54 -15.87 2.00
C LYS A 131 -22.61 -15.24 1.13
N LYS A 132 -23.74 -15.88 0.95
CA LYS A 132 -24.88 -15.32 0.20
C LYS A 132 -25.39 -14.04 0.83
N ASN A 133 -25.57 -14.00 2.13
CA ASN A 133 -26.00 -12.82 2.87
C ASN A 133 -24.95 -11.68 2.77
N ALA A 134 -23.66 -12.00 2.85
CA ALA A 134 -22.58 -11.03 2.65
C ALA A 134 -22.61 -10.44 1.24
N PHE A 135 -22.83 -11.25 0.20
CA PHE A 135 -22.94 -10.79 -1.18
C PHE A 135 -24.15 -9.87 -1.39
N ILE A 136 -25.32 -10.24 -0.88
CA ILE A 136 -26.54 -9.40 -0.94
C ILE A 136 -26.29 -8.04 -0.27
N LYS A 137 -25.65 -8.06 0.91
CA LYS A 137 -25.28 -6.83 1.62
C LYS A 137 -24.30 -6.00 0.79
N LEU A 138 -23.26 -6.62 0.23
CA LEU A 138 -22.28 -5.95 -0.62
C LEU A 138 -22.93 -5.25 -1.80
N LYS A 139 -23.71 -5.99 -2.61
CA LYS A 139 -24.46 -5.46 -3.76
C LYS A 139 -25.30 -4.26 -3.36
N LYS A 140 -26.10 -4.38 -2.30
CA LYS A 140 -26.95 -3.30 -1.79
C LYS A 140 -26.16 -2.04 -1.42
N GLU A 141 -25.05 -2.19 -0.68
CA GLU A 141 -24.23 -1.03 -0.26
C GLU A 141 -23.51 -0.37 -1.44
N VAL A 142 -23.01 -1.16 -2.40
CA VAL A 142 -22.38 -0.64 -3.61
C VAL A 142 -23.38 0.18 -4.42
N LEU A 143 -24.55 -0.37 -4.74
CA LEU A 143 -25.59 0.34 -5.53
C LEU A 143 -26.07 1.62 -4.84
N LYS A 144 -26.30 1.57 -3.53
CA LYS A 144 -26.66 2.75 -2.72
C LYS A 144 -25.59 3.83 -2.75
N TRP A 145 -24.31 3.44 -2.69
CA TRP A 145 -23.20 4.38 -2.76
C TRP A 145 -23.05 4.98 -4.15
N GLN A 146 -23.18 4.17 -5.21
CA GLN A 146 -23.16 4.64 -6.60
C GLN A 146 -24.27 5.67 -6.88
N ASP A 147 -25.50 5.40 -6.42
CA ASP A 147 -26.62 6.34 -6.53
C ASP A 147 -26.29 7.67 -5.83
N LYS A 148 -25.86 7.61 -4.56
CA LYS A 148 -25.47 8.80 -3.78
C LYS A 148 -24.34 9.63 -4.43
N CYS A 149 -23.42 8.97 -5.15
CA CYS A 149 -22.26 9.63 -5.76
C CYS A 149 -22.48 10.02 -7.23
N GLY A 150 -23.64 9.72 -7.82
CA GLY A 150 -23.91 9.93 -9.25
C GLY A 150 -23.07 9.02 -10.15
N LEU A 151 -22.80 7.79 -9.70
CA LEU A 151 -21.98 6.79 -10.39
C LEU A 151 -22.80 5.59 -10.91
N MET A 152 -24.12 5.71 -10.95
CA MET A 152 -24.98 4.65 -11.50
C MET A 152 -24.60 4.34 -12.96
N GLY A 153 -24.46 3.04 -13.26
CA GLY A 153 -23.98 2.58 -14.57
C GLY A 153 -22.46 2.53 -14.74
N HIS A 154 -21.69 3.02 -13.77
CA HIS A 154 -20.22 2.96 -13.83
C HIS A 154 -19.68 1.67 -13.21
N ASN A 155 -18.55 1.21 -13.73
CA ASN A 155 -17.79 0.13 -13.11
C ASN A 155 -17.22 0.57 -11.75
N VAL A 156 -17.06 -0.39 -10.84
CA VAL A 156 -16.46 -0.17 -9.53
C VAL A 156 -15.30 -1.12 -9.28
N VAL A 157 -14.35 -0.69 -8.49
CA VAL A 157 -13.28 -1.54 -7.98
C VAL A 157 -13.55 -1.87 -6.52
N LEU A 158 -13.58 -3.17 -6.22
CA LEU A 158 -13.68 -3.71 -4.86
C LEU A 158 -12.32 -4.27 -4.46
N LYS A 159 -11.80 -3.82 -3.33
CA LYS A 159 -10.50 -4.29 -2.82
C LYS A 159 -10.51 -4.42 -1.30
N SER A 160 -9.82 -5.42 -0.77
CA SER A 160 -9.59 -5.53 0.67
C SER A 160 -8.79 -4.32 1.16
N VAL A 161 -9.17 -3.74 2.32
CA VAL A 161 -8.45 -2.58 2.86
C VAL A 161 -7.00 -2.91 3.21
N GLY A 162 -6.71 -4.13 3.67
CA GLY A 162 -5.37 -4.62 4.01
C GLY A 162 -4.74 -5.51 2.94
N GLY A 163 -5.36 -5.68 1.76
CA GLY A 163 -4.83 -6.53 0.69
C GLY A 163 -3.62 -5.94 -0.03
N HIS A 164 -2.69 -6.80 -0.45
CA HIS A 164 -1.45 -6.42 -1.13
C HIS A 164 -1.25 -7.20 -2.43
N GLY A 165 -0.44 -6.65 -3.35
CA GLY A 165 -0.03 -7.32 -4.58
C GLY A 165 -1.15 -7.52 -5.62
N GLY A 166 -2.32 -6.93 -5.45
CA GLY A 166 -3.42 -6.96 -6.42
C GLY A 166 -4.26 -8.23 -6.44
N SER A 167 -3.97 -9.24 -5.61
CA SER A 167 -4.73 -10.52 -5.56
C SER A 167 -6.16 -10.36 -5.06
N GLU A 168 -6.43 -9.33 -4.26
CA GLU A 168 -7.74 -9.02 -3.68
C GLU A 168 -8.31 -7.72 -4.26
N VAL A 169 -8.14 -7.51 -5.56
CA VAL A 169 -8.65 -6.34 -6.30
C VAL A 169 -9.48 -6.82 -7.47
N PHE A 170 -10.76 -6.45 -7.48
CA PHE A 170 -11.74 -6.90 -8.47
C PHE A 170 -12.45 -5.70 -9.11
N LEU A 171 -12.42 -5.64 -10.43
CA LEU A 171 -13.27 -4.75 -11.21
C LEU A 171 -14.64 -5.42 -11.39
N VAL A 172 -15.72 -4.72 -11.12
CA VAL A 172 -17.10 -5.21 -11.29
C VAL A 172 -17.84 -4.22 -12.16
N SER A 173 -18.37 -4.72 -13.29
CA SER A 173 -19.26 -3.94 -14.16
C SER A 173 -20.71 -3.98 -13.66
N MET A 174 -21.56 -3.11 -14.23
CA MET A 174 -22.98 -3.11 -13.87
C MET A 174 -23.68 -4.39 -14.28
N GLU A 175 -23.32 -4.94 -15.44
CA GLU A 175 -23.91 -6.16 -15.99
C GLU A 175 -23.59 -7.37 -15.12
N GLU A 176 -22.39 -7.40 -14.50
CA GLU A 176 -22.00 -8.50 -13.62
C GLU A 176 -22.89 -8.61 -12.38
N TRP A 177 -23.51 -7.51 -11.91
CA TRP A 177 -24.43 -7.59 -10.78
C TRP A 177 -25.73 -8.37 -11.10
N ASP A 178 -26.06 -8.56 -12.37
CA ASP A 178 -27.21 -9.36 -12.80
C ASP A 178 -26.85 -10.86 -12.92
N GLU A 179 -25.55 -11.20 -13.03
CA GLU A 179 -25.01 -12.55 -13.01
C GLU A 179 -24.64 -12.98 -11.57
N GLU A 180 -25.61 -13.04 -10.66
CA GLU A 180 -25.37 -13.10 -9.20
C GLU A 180 -24.47 -14.25 -8.76
N GLU A 181 -24.68 -15.49 -9.25
CA GLU A 181 -23.90 -16.66 -8.87
C GLU A 181 -22.43 -16.50 -9.26
N LYS A 182 -22.16 -16.09 -10.50
CA LYS A 182 -20.83 -15.91 -11.05
C LYS A 182 -20.08 -14.76 -10.34
N THR A 183 -20.80 -13.68 -10.07
CA THR A 183 -20.20 -12.51 -9.37
C THR A 183 -19.94 -12.81 -7.91
N GLN A 184 -20.81 -13.57 -7.26
CA GLN A 184 -20.58 -14.06 -5.90
C GLN A 184 -19.33 -14.96 -5.84
N GLU A 185 -19.17 -15.89 -6.78
CA GLU A 185 -17.98 -16.74 -6.88
C GLU A 185 -16.70 -15.91 -7.07
N LYS A 186 -16.73 -14.96 -8.03
CA LYS A 186 -15.63 -14.01 -8.29
C LYS A 186 -15.22 -13.24 -7.04
N LEU A 187 -16.19 -12.75 -6.26
CA LEU A 187 -15.96 -11.91 -5.08
C LEU A 187 -15.80 -12.69 -3.78
N GLN A 188 -15.85 -14.02 -3.83
CA GLN A 188 -15.76 -14.89 -2.65
C GLN A 188 -14.60 -14.53 -1.69
N PRO A 189 -13.37 -14.18 -2.17
CA PRO A 189 -12.26 -13.80 -1.30
C PRO A 189 -12.52 -12.56 -0.45
N LEU A 190 -13.52 -11.75 -0.80
CA LEU A 190 -13.83 -10.49 -0.15
C LEU A 190 -15.02 -10.57 0.83
N LEU A 191 -15.87 -11.62 0.74
CA LEU A 191 -17.18 -11.66 1.42
C LEU A 191 -17.14 -11.79 2.95
N ASN A 192 -15.98 -11.83 3.55
CA ASN A 192 -15.76 -11.86 5.00
C ASN A 192 -14.80 -10.77 5.50
N ARG A 193 -14.60 -9.72 4.70
CA ARG A 193 -13.57 -8.71 4.95
C ARG A 193 -14.14 -7.30 5.03
N LYS A 194 -13.33 -6.38 5.52
CA LYS A 194 -13.54 -4.95 5.36
C LYS A 194 -12.99 -4.52 4.00
N LEU A 195 -13.82 -3.87 3.19
CA LEU A 195 -13.55 -3.56 1.80
C LEU A 195 -13.53 -2.06 1.57
N LEU A 196 -12.73 -1.64 0.60
CA LEU A 196 -12.85 -0.37 -0.07
C LEU A 196 -13.59 -0.59 -1.40
N CYS A 197 -14.75 0.04 -1.55
CA CYS A 197 -15.44 0.22 -2.82
C CYS A 197 -15.02 1.57 -3.40
N GLN A 198 -14.57 1.60 -4.64
CA GLN A 198 -13.96 2.76 -5.27
C GLN A 198 -14.45 2.89 -6.71
N GLU A 199 -14.62 4.13 -7.20
CA GLU A 199 -14.85 4.35 -8.63
C GLU A 199 -13.67 3.81 -9.45
N TRP A 200 -13.99 3.23 -10.59
CA TRP A 200 -12.95 2.80 -11.52
C TRP A 200 -12.35 4.00 -12.26
N ILE A 201 -11.02 4.11 -12.21
CA ILE A 201 -10.27 5.13 -12.95
C ILE A 201 -9.69 4.47 -14.22
N ASP A 202 -10.15 4.92 -15.38
CA ASP A 202 -9.61 4.45 -16.67
C ASP A 202 -8.22 5.05 -16.91
N SER A 203 -7.21 4.33 -16.45
CA SER A 203 -5.81 4.67 -16.64
C SER A 203 -5.15 3.90 -17.79
N ASP A 204 -5.92 3.12 -18.56
CA ASP A 204 -5.37 2.23 -19.59
C ASP A 204 -4.31 1.28 -19.02
N SER A 205 -4.58 0.72 -17.83
CA SER A 205 -3.65 -0.10 -17.05
C SER A 205 -2.30 0.56 -16.78
N ARG A 206 -2.26 1.90 -16.68
CA ARG A 206 -1.05 2.67 -16.38
C ARG A 206 -1.12 3.25 -14.98
N ASP A 207 -0.04 3.13 -14.27
CA ASP A 207 0.17 3.86 -13.04
C ASP A 207 1.61 4.34 -12.87
N ILE A 208 1.80 5.30 -11.97
CA ILE A 208 3.11 5.86 -11.65
C ILE A 208 3.38 5.55 -10.19
N ARG A 209 4.48 4.87 -9.90
CA ARG A 209 5.05 4.78 -8.55
C ARG A 209 6.08 5.87 -8.36
N ILE A 210 5.86 6.72 -7.39
CA ILE A 210 6.81 7.75 -6.97
C ILE A 210 7.49 7.29 -5.70
N TYR A 211 8.81 7.12 -5.78
CA TYR A 211 9.64 6.81 -4.63
C TYR A 211 9.89 8.09 -3.82
N VAL A 212 9.79 7.95 -2.51
CA VAL A 212 9.93 9.05 -1.55
C VAL A 212 11.02 8.69 -0.55
N ILE A 213 11.96 9.60 -0.31
CA ILE A 213 12.96 9.49 0.75
C ILE A 213 12.83 10.71 1.67
N GLY A 214 12.60 10.46 2.97
CA GLY A 214 12.52 11.52 3.98
C GLY A 214 11.48 12.58 3.69
N GLY A 215 10.35 12.18 3.13
CA GLY A 215 9.26 13.08 2.78
C GLY A 215 9.48 13.89 1.49
N GLN A 216 10.48 13.55 0.67
CA GLN A 216 10.74 14.22 -0.61
C GLN A 216 10.58 13.25 -1.78
N PRO A 217 9.88 13.63 -2.88
CA PRO A 217 9.86 12.85 -4.12
C PRO A 217 11.30 12.68 -4.64
N TYR A 218 11.70 11.42 -4.85
CA TYR A 218 13.06 11.05 -5.25
C TYR A 218 13.15 10.70 -6.74
N ALA A 219 12.44 9.64 -7.15
CA ALA A 219 12.38 9.14 -8.53
C ALA A 219 10.99 8.56 -8.80
N ALA A 220 10.65 8.33 -10.06
CA ALA A 220 9.38 7.73 -10.42
C ALA A 220 9.51 6.69 -11.53
N VAL A 221 8.63 5.70 -11.50
CA VAL A 221 8.53 4.62 -12.50
C VAL A 221 7.09 4.57 -13.00
N LEU A 222 6.92 4.65 -14.32
CA LEU A 222 5.66 4.32 -14.97
C LEU A 222 5.58 2.80 -15.14
N ARG A 223 4.48 2.21 -14.68
CA ARG A 223 4.12 0.81 -14.90
C ARG A 223 3.00 0.74 -15.94
N GLN A 224 3.08 -0.23 -16.83
CA GLN A 224 2.06 -0.50 -17.85
C GLN A 224 1.70 -1.98 -17.80
N GLY A 225 0.45 -2.28 -17.44
CA GLY A 225 -0.09 -3.65 -17.48
C GLY A 225 -0.45 -4.08 -18.91
N PHE A 226 -0.52 -5.39 -19.14
CA PHE A 226 -0.96 -5.99 -20.41
C PHE A 226 -2.05 -7.02 -20.13
N GLY A 227 -3.20 -6.87 -20.78
CA GLY A 227 -4.29 -7.86 -20.72
C GLY A 227 -5.10 -7.90 -19.40
N ASP A 228 -4.81 -7.00 -18.46
CA ASP A 228 -5.53 -6.84 -17.19
C ASP A 228 -5.74 -5.33 -16.93
N PHE A 229 -6.76 -4.98 -16.15
CA PHE A 229 -6.97 -3.59 -15.71
C PHE A 229 -5.93 -3.14 -14.67
N ARG A 230 -5.18 -4.07 -14.08
CA ARG A 230 -4.12 -3.82 -13.10
C ARG A 230 -2.78 -3.58 -13.79
N SER A 231 -1.99 -2.66 -13.27
CA SER A 231 -0.67 -2.27 -13.77
C SER A 231 0.50 -2.97 -13.07
N ASN A 232 0.23 -3.97 -12.23
CA ASN A 232 1.25 -4.60 -11.40
C ASN A 232 2.35 -5.27 -12.24
N TYR A 233 3.61 -4.86 -12.04
CA TYR A 233 4.79 -5.42 -12.69
C TYR A 233 4.94 -6.94 -12.49
N SER A 234 4.54 -7.44 -11.31
CA SER A 234 4.54 -8.88 -11.00
C SER A 234 3.59 -9.71 -11.89
N LEU A 235 2.66 -9.07 -12.60
CA LEU A 235 1.72 -9.71 -13.54
C LEU A 235 2.21 -9.64 -15.00
N GLY A 236 3.48 -9.33 -15.24
CA GLY A 236 4.07 -9.30 -16.60
C GLY A 236 4.00 -7.94 -17.29
N GLY A 237 3.71 -6.87 -16.56
CA GLY A 237 3.73 -5.51 -17.09
C GLY A 237 5.14 -5.00 -17.40
N SER A 238 5.24 -3.92 -18.18
CA SER A 238 6.48 -3.19 -18.44
C SER A 238 6.69 -2.05 -17.45
N VAL A 239 7.95 -1.64 -17.29
CA VAL A 239 8.35 -0.49 -16.48
C VAL A 239 9.29 0.41 -17.26
N ARG A 240 9.18 1.72 -17.04
CA ARG A 240 10.13 2.72 -17.53
C ARG A 240 10.25 3.86 -16.54
N GLU A 241 11.38 4.52 -16.52
CA GLU A 241 11.53 5.74 -15.74
C GLU A 241 10.51 6.80 -16.18
N TYR A 242 9.93 7.49 -15.18
CA TYR A 242 9.01 8.60 -15.40
C TYR A 242 9.65 9.90 -14.94
N PRO A 243 9.75 10.93 -15.80
CA PRO A 243 10.40 12.19 -15.43
C PRO A 243 9.56 12.93 -14.38
N LEU A 244 10.20 13.30 -13.28
CA LEU A 244 9.61 14.13 -12.22
C LEU A 244 9.96 15.61 -12.46
N ASP A 245 9.11 16.33 -13.14
CA ASP A 245 9.23 17.79 -13.24
C ASP A 245 8.86 18.48 -11.92
N ASN A 246 9.10 19.79 -11.85
CA ASN A 246 8.85 20.57 -10.63
C ASN A 246 7.36 20.63 -10.27
N MET A 247 6.47 20.64 -11.26
CA MET A 247 5.02 20.67 -11.03
C MET A 247 4.52 19.35 -10.43
N THR A 248 4.97 18.23 -10.99
CA THR A 248 4.68 16.88 -10.45
C THR A 248 5.24 16.71 -9.03
N LYS A 249 6.48 17.15 -8.79
CA LYS A 249 7.06 17.12 -7.44
C LYS A 249 6.25 17.92 -6.43
N GLU A 250 5.79 19.11 -6.81
CA GLU A 250 4.99 19.96 -5.92
C GLU A 250 3.62 19.35 -5.64
N LEU A 251 2.95 18.82 -6.66
CA LEU A 251 1.70 18.08 -6.49
C LEU A 251 1.88 16.93 -5.50
N VAL A 252 2.88 16.07 -5.71
CA VAL A 252 3.14 14.89 -4.88
C VAL A 252 3.51 15.26 -3.44
N ARG A 253 4.24 16.36 -3.22
CA ARG A 253 4.54 16.85 -1.86
C ARG A 253 3.29 17.11 -1.04
N GLN A 254 2.18 17.50 -1.64
CA GLN A 254 0.92 17.75 -0.93
C GLN A 254 0.33 16.43 -0.39
N TYR A 255 0.38 15.34 -1.18
CA TYR A 255 0.00 14.01 -0.69
C TYR A 255 0.94 13.53 0.41
N ILE A 256 2.25 13.69 0.21
CA ILE A 256 3.27 13.35 1.21
C ILE A 256 3.00 14.07 2.52
N MET A 257 2.76 15.38 2.49
CA MET A 257 2.47 16.17 3.70
C MET A 257 1.20 15.71 4.40
N ALA A 258 0.16 15.35 3.65
CA ALA A 258 -1.09 14.83 4.21
C ALA A 258 -0.92 13.44 4.85
N LEU A 259 -0.05 12.60 4.28
CA LEU A 259 0.16 11.21 4.72
C LEU A 259 1.14 11.05 5.88
N GLY A 260 2.04 12.02 6.12
CA GLY A 260 3.02 11.91 7.22
C GLY A 260 4.22 12.83 7.09
N GLY A 261 4.36 13.55 5.97
CA GLY A 261 5.47 14.49 5.73
C GLY A 261 6.83 13.80 5.81
N SER A 262 7.75 14.37 6.58
CA SER A 262 9.12 13.85 6.74
C SER A 262 9.20 12.51 7.48
N ALA A 263 8.12 12.04 8.12
CA ALA A 263 8.05 10.72 8.72
C ALA A 263 7.95 9.59 7.68
N LEU A 264 7.61 9.92 6.42
CA LEU A 264 7.68 8.97 5.30
C LEU A 264 9.15 8.78 4.91
N ALA A 265 9.84 7.92 5.64
CA ALA A 265 11.28 7.72 5.51
C ALA A 265 11.66 7.10 4.16
N PHE A 266 10.96 6.01 3.76
CA PHE A 266 11.17 5.33 2.49
C PHE A 266 9.89 4.61 2.05
N VAL A 267 9.14 5.25 1.15
CA VAL A 267 7.83 4.76 0.69
C VAL A 267 7.68 4.89 -0.82
N GLY A 268 6.69 4.20 -1.37
CA GLY A 268 6.13 4.45 -2.68
C GLY A 268 4.78 5.15 -2.56
N VAL A 269 4.52 6.15 -3.39
CA VAL A 269 3.19 6.72 -3.56
C VAL A 269 2.74 6.43 -4.98
N ASP A 270 1.65 5.70 -5.11
CA ASP A 270 1.16 5.23 -6.39
C ASP A 270 -0.01 6.09 -6.88
N PHE A 271 0.02 6.41 -8.17
CA PHE A 271 -1.02 7.19 -8.85
C PHE A 271 -1.45 6.50 -10.12
N PHE A 272 -2.75 6.38 -10.36
CA PHE A 272 -3.26 6.10 -11.69
C PHE A 272 -2.90 7.25 -12.63
N LEU A 273 -2.48 6.93 -13.85
CA LEU A 273 -2.21 7.90 -14.90
C LEU A 273 -3.30 7.83 -15.96
N GLU A 274 -4.24 8.76 -15.93
CA GLU A 274 -5.28 8.86 -16.96
C GLU A 274 -4.71 9.18 -18.35
N LYS A 275 -5.51 8.93 -19.39
CA LYS A 275 -5.14 9.31 -20.78
C LYS A 275 -4.93 10.81 -20.96
N SER A 276 -5.62 11.61 -20.17
CA SER A 276 -5.49 13.06 -20.09
C SER A 276 -4.14 13.55 -19.52
N GLY A 277 -3.37 12.65 -18.88
CA GLY A 277 -2.16 12.97 -18.14
C GLY A 277 -2.41 13.34 -16.67
N TYR A 278 -3.67 13.36 -16.21
CA TYR A 278 -3.96 13.57 -14.80
C TYR A 278 -3.53 12.37 -13.96
N MET A 279 -3.02 12.68 -12.77
CA MET A 279 -2.62 11.71 -11.75
C MET A 279 -3.69 11.64 -10.66
N VAL A 280 -4.26 10.46 -10.46
CA VAL A 280 -5.24 10.18 -9.41
C VAL A 280 -4.63 9.25 -8.38
N PHE A 281 -4.68 9.60 -7.10
CA PHE A 281 -4.07 8.81 -6.03
C PHE A 281 -4.61 7.37 -6.01
N ASN A 282 -3.73 6.40 -5.87
CA ASN A 282 -4.08 4.98 -5.76
C ASN A 282 -3.78 4.44 -4.36
N GLU A 283 -2.50 4.41 -3.95
CA GLU A 283 -2.11 3.83 -2.66
C GLU A 283 -0.79 4.41 -2.12
N LEU A 284 -0.58 4.22 -0.82
CA LEU A 284 0.71 4.40 -0.15
C LEU A 284 1.32 3.01 0.07
N GLU A 285 2.48 2.76 -0.51
CA GLU A 285 3.28 1.54 -0.30
C GLU A 285 4.39 1.84 0.71
N GLU A 286 4.16 1.56 1.99
CA GLU A 286 5.12 1.86 3.06
C GLU A 286 6.30 0.89 3.07
N MET A 287 6.14 -0.28 2.49
CA MET A 287 7.15 -1.33 2.33
C MET A 287 7.70 -1.41 0.91
N VAL A 288 7.94 -0.25 0.29
CA VAL A 288 8.31 -0.17 -1.12
C VAL A 288 9.55 -1.00 -1.46
N GLY A 289 9.48 -1.76 -2.57
CA GLY A 289 10.61 -2.47 -3.17
C GLY A 289 11.22 -1.68 -4.32
N CYS A 290 12.52 -1.82 -4.57
CA CYS A 290 13.27 -1.00 -5.53
C CYS A 290 13.52 -1.67 -6.89
N ARG A 291 13.13 -2.94 -7.07
CA ARG A 291 13.45 -3.72 -8.28
C ARG A 291 13.07 -3.03 -9.58
N MET A 292 11.90 -2.37 -9.60
CA MET A 292 11.43 -1.67 -10.80
C MET A 292 12.31 -0.47 -11.14
N LEU A 293 12.73 0.32 -10.13
CA LEU A 293 13.59 1.47 -10.35
C LEU A 293 14.97 1.03 -10.88
N TYR A 294 15.57 0.03 -10.26
CA TYR A 294 16.84 -0.54 -10.74
C TYR A 294 16.75 -1.17 -12.14
N ALA A 295 15.56 -1.63 -12.56
CA ALA A 295 15.36 -2.23 -13.89
C ALA A 295 15.30 -1.18 -15.00
N CYS A 296 15.04 0.10 -14.70
CA CYS A 296 14.77 1.11 -15.72
C CYS A 296 15.51 2.44 -15.50
N SER A 297 16.39 2.53 -14.49
CA SER A 297 17.15 3.75 -14.21
C SER A 297 18.49 3.42 -13.52
N ASP A 298 19.39 4.41 -13.49
CA ASP A 298 20.69 4.33 -12.83
C ASP A 298 20.67 4.86 -11.38
N HIS A 299 19.50 5.10 -10.82
CA HIS A 299 19.34 5.56 -9.44
C HIS A 299 19.76 4.50 -8.42
N ASP A 300 20.73 4.80 -7.55
CA ASP A 300 21.06 3.96 -6.40
C ASP A 300 20.28 4.38 -5.15
N ILE A 301 18.97 4.11 -5.19
CA ILE A 301 18.03 4.53 -4.15
C ILE A 301 18.34 3.95 -2.77
N VAL A 302 18.96 2.76 -2.70
CA VAL A 302 19.33 2.16 -1.41
C VAL A 302 20.48 2.93 -0.78
N SER A 303 21.53 3.27 -1.54
CA SER A 303 22.64 4.08 -1.03
C SER A 303 22.18 5.48 -0.61
N ASP A 304 21.31 6.12 -1.40
CA ASP A 304 20.78 7.45 -1.08
C ASP A 304 19.89 7.42 0.17
N TYR A 305 19.05 6.38 0.32
CA TYR A 305 18.26 6.23 1.53
C TYR A 305 19.11 5.94 2.77
N VAL A 306 20.13 5.09 2.65
CA VAL A 306 21.08 4.83 3.75
C VAL A 306 21.86 6.10 4.12
N GLY A 307 22.24 6.92 3.13
CA GLY A 307 22.86 8.23 3.37
C GLY A 307 21.92 9.21 4.08
N TRP A 308 20.62 9.16 3.78
CA TRP A 308 19.60 9.93 4.49
C TRP A 308 19.42 9.42 5.93
N LEU A 309 19.34 8.08 6.13
CA LEU A 309 19.28 7.46 7.46
C LEU A 309 20.45 7.88 8.35
N ALA A 310 21.66 7.85 7.83
CA ALA A 310 22.86 8.21 8.58
C ALA A 310 22.83 9.65 9.13
N LYS A 311 22.14 10.56 8.43
CA LYS A 311 21.94 11.96 8.89
C LYS A 311 20.84 12.08 9.96
N LYS A 312 20.01 11.06 10.14
CA LYS A 312 18.92 11.05 11.13
C LYS A 312 19.30 10.32 12.41
N LEU A 313 20.32 9.49 12.34
CA LEU A 313 20.91 8.76 13.46
C LEU A 313 22.01 9.58 14.13
#